data_dc646ce7d32d9e659e577daacbd094e9
#
_entry.id   dc646ce7d32d9e659e577daacbd094e9
#
_cell.length_a   1.000
_cell.length_b   1.000
_cell.length_c   1.000
_cell.angle_alpha   90.00
_cell.angle_beta   90.00
_cell.angle_gamma   90.00
#
_symmetry.space_group_name_H-M   'P 1'
#
loop_
_entity.id
_entity.type
_entity.pdbx_description
1 polymer ?
#
loop_
_entity_poly.entity_id
_entity_poly.type
_entity_poly.pdbx_seq_one_letter_code
_entity_poly.pdbx_strand_id
1 'polypeptide(L)'
;MIFQGKSIQCHDLGDGIVELRFDREGDAINKFDAATVKELGEATQAIAQFDGAKGVVVTSAKDGFIVGADITEFGEAFARPDEEIIQWCADSNAVFSAFEDLPVPTVTAINGVALGGGFEMALSSDYRVMASKAAVGLPEVKLGLFPGFGGTVRLPRLVGADNAIEMIAGGGNVKAKDALANGCTDAVVEADHLLDAAKDLLARANSGELDWKGRRAQKTGPLKLGPIDSMMVFETAKGFVAGKAGKHYPAPIEAINGIQKAAGKGRDEALKIEHKGFAKVAKTTQAAALIGIFMNDQFLKKKSKGWIKQSKEIKQGAVLGAGIMGGGIAYQAASTGTPMIMKDINKAALDLGLNEASKLLGKQVARGKMDAAKMAGVLNNIRDTLNYGDFGEVDIIVEAVVERADIKKLVYADVEKHAREDVIIASNTSSISIDDLAADLKRPENFLGMHFFNPV
;
A
#
# COMPACT_ATOMS: atom_id res chain seq x y z
N MET A 1 -4.96 -9.20 -33.02
CA MET A 1 -3.73 -8.98 -32.23
C MET A 1 -2.91 -7.93 -32.96
N ILE A 2 -2.64 -6.80 -32.29
CA ILE A 2 -1.85 -5.67 -32.85
C ILE A 2 -0.40 -5.74 -32.30
N PHE A 3 -0.25 -6.06 -31.02
CA PHE A 3 1.03 -6.25 -30.34
C PHE A 3 0.95 -7.40 -29.35
N GLN A 4 2.04 -8.18 -29.21
CA GLN A 4 2.18 -9.26 -28.25
C GLN A 4 3.54 -9.18 -27.56
N GLY A 5 3.54 -8.71 -26.32
CA GLY A 5 4.68 -8.77 -25.40
C GLY A 5 4.46 -9.79 -24.29
N LYS A 6 5.39 -9.82 -23.31
CA LYS A 6 5.29 -10.65 -22.10
C LYS A 6 4.51 -9.98 -20.98
N SER A 7 4.47 -8.67 -20.98
CA SER A 7 3.76 -7.85 -19.98
C SER A 7 2.59 -7.10 -20.56
N ILE A 8 2.60 -6.84 -21.87
CA ILE A 8 1.59 -6.01 -22.55
C ILE A 8 1.11 -6.71 -23.82
N GLN A 9 -0.20 -6.63 -24.07
CA GLN A 9 -0.86 -7.12 -25.28
C GLN A 9 -1.75 -6.01 -25.84
N CYS A 10 -1.82 -5.88 -27.17
CA CYS A 10 -2.78 -4.98 -27.81
C CYS A 10 -3.73 -5.75 -28.70
N HIS A 11 -5.03 -5.55 -28.47
CA HIS A 11 -6.11 -6.22 -29.20
C HIS A 11 -6.99 -5.18 -29.90
N ASP A 12 -7.44 -5.51 -31.09
CA ASP A 12 -8.54 -4.80 -31.73
C ASP A 12 -9.86 -5.32 -31.13
N LEU A 13 -10.62 -4.44 -30.48
CA LEU A 13 -11.94 -4.73 -29.91
C LEU A 13 -13.09 -4.48 -30.89
N GLY A 14 -12.78 -4.09 -32.13
CA GLY A 14 -13.74 -3.65 -33.14
C GLY A 14 -14.02 -2.15 -33.07
N ASP A 15 -14.70 -1.62 -34.09
CA ASP A 15 -15.09 -0.21 -34.25
C ASP A 15 -13.95 0.80 -34.14
N GLY A 16 -12.69 0.35 -34.29
CA GLY A 16 -11.47 1.16 -34.16
C GLY A 16 -11.02 1.36 -32.69
N ILE A 17 -11.57 0.62 -31.75
CA ILE A 17 -11.14 0.63 -30.35
C ILE A 17 -10.01 -0.37 -30.15
N VAL A 18 -8.87 0.11 -29.70
CA VAL A 18 -7.71 -0.72 -29.34
C VAL A 18 -7.64 -0.89 -27.82
N GLU A 19 -7.57 -2.13 -27.36
CA GLU A 19 -7.23 -2.45 -25.96
C GLU A 19 -5.72 -2.54 -25.82
N LEU A 20 -5.12 -1.77 -24.91
CA LEU A 20 -3.77 -1.95 -24.38
C LEU A 20 -3.91 -2.62 -23.02
N ARG A 21 -3.61 -3.91 -22.96
CA ARG A 21 -3.85 -4.77 -21.80
C ARG A 21 -2.55 -5.13 -21.10
N PHE A 22 -2.45 -4.79 -19.83
CA PHE A 22 -1.37 -5.26 -18.97
C PHE A 22 -1.68 -6.66 -18.44
N ASP A 23 -0.81 -7.63 -18.77
CA ASP A 23 -0.94 -9.03 -18.35
C ASP A 23 0.45 -9.68 -18.22
N ARG A 24 1.20 -9.30 -17.20
CA ARG A 24 2.55 -9.77 -17.00
C ARG A 24 2.60 -11.28 -16.79
N GLU A 25 3.34 -11.99 -17.66
CA GLU A 25 3.51 -13.44 -17.57
C GLU A 25 4.25 -13.84 -16.28
N GLY A 26 3.75 -14.90 -15.61
CA GLY A 26 4.40 -15.48 -14.42
C GLY A 26 4.27 -14.66 -13.13
N ASP A 27 3.72 -13.44 -13.18
CA ASP A 27 3.50 -12.60 -12.02
C ASP A 27 2.00 -12.48 -11.67
N ALA A 28 1.69 -12.44 -10.39
CA ALA A 28 0.33 -12.19 -9.91
C ALA A 28 -0.09 -10.72 -10.03
N ILE A 29 0.83 -9.81 -10.30
CA ILE A 29 0.63 -8.36 -10.36
C ILE A 29 1.32 -7.77 -11.59
N ASN A 30 0.79 -6.65 -12.07
CA ASN A 30 1.47 -5.80 -13.05
C ASN A 30 2.34 -4.76 -12.32
N LYS A 31 3.54 -4.55 -12.82
CA LYS A 31 4.51 -3.55 -12.32
C LYS A 31 5.35 -3.02 -13.48
N PHE A 32 5.95 -1.85 -13.32
CA PHE A 32 6.90 -1.29 -14.26
C PHE A 32 8.33 -1.64 -13.86
N ASP A 33 8.96 -2.52 -14.62
CA ASP A 33 10.39 -2.72 -14.72
C ASP A 33 10.88 -2.21 -16.09
N ALA A 34 12.17 -2.26 -16.35
CA ALA A 34 12.75 -1.80 -17.61
C ALA A 34 12.15 -2.51 -18.84
N ALA A 35 11.83 -3.81 -18.73
CA ALA A 35 11.21 -4.58 -19.80
C ALA A 35 9.78 -4.12 -20.08
N THR A 36 8.97 -3.90 -19.07
CA THR A 36 7.57 -3.43 -19.22
C THR A 36 7.51 -2.02 -19.79
N VAL A 37 8.43 -1.12 -19.38
CA VAL A 37 8.53 0.23 -19.97
C VAL A 37 8.88 0.15 -21.45
N LYS A 38 9.82 -0.71 -21.83
CA LYS A 38 10.17 -0.92 -23.23
C LYS A 38 9.00 -1.46 -24.04
N GLU A 39 8.30 -2.49 -23.53
CA GLU A 39 7.11 -3.04 -24.19
C GLU A 39 5.98 -2.01 -24.33
N LEU A 40 5.80 -1.10 -23.36
CA LEU A 40 4.85 -0.01 -23.48
C LEU A 40 5.19 0.92 -24.64
N GLY A 41 6.48 1.22 -24.86
CA GLY A 41 6.94 2.00 -25.99
C GLY A 41 6.64 1.31 -27.33
N GLU A 42 6.97 0.01 -27.44
CA GLU A 42 6.72 -0.80 -28.63
C GLU A 42 5.22 -0.94 -28.92
N ALA A 43 4.40 -1.19 -27.88
CA ALA A 43 2.94 -1.26 -27.98
C ALA A 43 2.34 0.07 -28.43
N THR A 44 2.81 1.20 -27.87
CA THR A 44 2.38 2.55 -28.24
C THR A 44 2.69 2.83 -29.72
N GLN A 45 3.87 2.46 -30.19
CA GLN A 45 4.26 2.59 -31.59
C GLN A 45 3.38 1.72 -32.51
N ALA A 46 3.10 0.49 -32.12
CA ALA A 46 2.22 -0.41 -32.87
C ALA A 46 0.79 0.15 -32.98
N ILE A 47 0.27 0.74 -31.89
CA ILE A 47 -1.05 1.40 -31.88
C ILE A 47 -1.05 2.63 -32.80
N ALA A 48 0.00 3.45 -32.76
CA ALA A 48 0.12 4.64 -33.63
C ALA A 48 0.17 4.31 -35.11
N GLN A 49 0.64 3.11 -35.47
CA GLN A 49 0.73 2.59 -36.84
C GLN A 49 -0.50 1.78 -37.26
N PHE A 50 -1.44 1.50 -36.35
CA PHE A 50 -2.61 0.71 -36.65
C PHE A 50 -3.67 1.56 -37.36
N ASP A 51 -3.90 1.24 -38.64
CA ASP A 51 -4.89 1.94 -39.47
C ASP A 51 -6.31 1.77 -38.90
N GLY A 52 -7.01 2.87 -38.79
CA GLY A 52 -8.41 2.89 -38.31
C GLY A 52 -8.56 2.95 -36.80
N ALA A 53 -7.50 3.11 -36.01
CA ALA A 53 -7.60 3.39 -34.59
C ALA A 53 -8.41 4.66 -34.34
N LYS A 54 -9.45 4.59 -33.52
CA LYS A 54 -10.31 5.73 -33.10
C LYS A 54 -10.22 5.99 -31.61
N GLY A 55 -9.64 5.09 -30.84
CA GLY A 55 -9.45 5.25 -29.40
C GLY A 55 -8.73 4.08 -28.75
N VAL A 56 -8.14 4.33 -27.58
CA VAL A 56 -7.42 3.30 -26.81
C VAL A 56 -8.03 3.17 -25.43
N VAL A 57 -8.31 1.92 -25.02
CA VAL A 57 -8.63 1.57 -23.63
C VAL A 57 -7.46 0.85 -23.01
N VAL A 58 -6.96 1.34 -21.87
CA VAL A 58 -5.92 0.67 -21.07
C VAL A 58 -6.60 -0.18 -20.01
N THR A 59 -6.26 -1.46 -19.95
CA THR A 59 -6.84 -2.44 -19.03
C THR A 59 -5.77 -3.26 -18.29
N SER A 60 -6.19 -4.03 -17.30
CA SER A 60 -5.37 -5.01 -16.60
C SER A 60 -6.08 -6.35 -16.52
N ALA A 61 -5.35 -7.43 -16.77
CA ALA A 61 -5.83 -8.81 -16.59
C ALA A 61 -5.68 -9.33 -15.16
N LYS A 62 -5.04 -8.58 -14.27
CA LYS A 62 -4.80 -8.97 -12.87
C LYS A 62 -5.88 -8.35 -11.96
N ASP A 63 -6.00 -8.85 -10.72
CA ASP A 63 -6.94 -8.30 -9.72
C ASP A 63 -6.64 -6.82 -9.40
N GLY A 64 -5.35 -6.46 -9.33
CA GLY A 64 -4.91 -5.06 -9.28
C GLY A 64 -4.69 -4.48 -10.68
N PHE A 65 -4.71 -3.14 -10.80
CA PHE A 65 -4.37 -2.51 -12.07
C PHE A 65 -2.86 -2.59 -12.32
N ILE A 66 -2.06 -1.72 -11.71
CA ILE A 66 -0.58 -1.73 -11.76
C ILE A 66 -0.09 -1.20 -10.41
N VAL A 67 0.79 -1.93 -9.72
CA VAL A 67 1.20 -1.59 -8.34
C VAL A 67 2.44 -0.67 -8.24
N GLY A 68 2.88 -0.09 -9.34
CA GLY A 68 4.00 0.84 -9.38
C GLY A 68 5.24 0.28 -10.08
N ALA A 69 6.39 0.91 -9.83
CA ALA A 69 7.68 0.46 -10.34
C ALA A 69 8.21 -0.76 -9.57
N ASP A 70 9.09 -1.55 -10.20
CA ASP A 70 9.76 -2.65 -9.52
C ASP A 70 10.86 -2.11 -8.59
N ILE A 71 10.55 -2.05 -7.31
CA ILE A 71 11.45 -1.51 -6.28
C ILE A 71 12.75 -2.34 -6.16
N THR A 72 12.77 -3.58 -6.63
CA THR A 72 13.96 -4.42 -6.60
C THR A 72 15.09 -3.89 -7.50
N GLU A 73 14.75 -3.10 -8.53
CA GLU A 73 15.73 -2.46 -9.43
C GLU A 73 16.34 -1.18 -8.82
N PHE A 74 15.71 -0.59 -7.79
CA PHE A 74 16.11 0.72 -7.24
C PHE A 74 17.50 0.73 -6.60
N GLY A 75 17.90 -0.36 -5.94
CA GLY A 75 19.21 -0.46 -5.30
C GLY A 75 20.36 -0.25 -6.29
N GLU A 76 20.31 -0.92 -7.43
CA GLU A 76 21.29 -0.80 -8.51
C GLU A 76 21.15 0.53 -9.26
N ALA A 77 19.93 0.93 -9.59
CA ALA A 77 19.66 2.16 -10.34
C ALA A 77 20.14 3.41 -9.56
N PHE A 78 19.90 3.47 -8.25
CA PHE A 78 20.25 4.63 -7.43
C PHE A 78 21.74 4.65 -6.98
N ALA A 79 22.48 3.57 -7.20
CA ALA A 79 23.93 3.58 -7.04
C ALA A 79 24.65 4.32 -8.18
N ARG A 80 23.98 4.49 -9.33
CA ARG A 80 24.56 5.13 -10.54
C ARG A 80 24.72 6.65 -10.34
N PRO A 81 25.53 7.35 -11.18
CA PRO A 81 25.60 8.81 -11.21
C PRO A 81 24.24 9.49 -11.36
N ASP A 82 24.10 10.73 -10.86
CA ASP A 82 22.84 11.49 -10.90
C ASP A 82 22.33 11.66 -12.35
N GLU A 83 23.24 11.87 -13.30
CA GLU A 83 22.93 12.03 -14.71
C GLU A 83 22.28 10.77 -15.31
N GLU A 84 22.70 9.57 -14.89
CA GLU A 84 22.10 8.31 -15.34
C GLU A 84 20.71 8.10 -14.74
N ILE A 85 20.49 8.50 -13.48
CA ILE A 85 19.15 8.47 -12.85
C ILE A 85 18.21 9.45 -13.56
N ILE A 86 18.69 10.67 -13.87
CA ILE A 86 17.94 11.68 -14.62
C ILE A 86 17.58 11.14 -16.00
N GLN A 87 18.53 10.49 -16.69
CA GLN A 87 18.29 9.92 -18.01
C GLN A 87 17.29 8.75 -17.97
N TRP A 88 17.41 7.86 -16.96
CA TRP A 88 16.44 6.79 -16.74
C TRP A 88 15.01 7.31 -16.53
N CYS A 89 14.83 8.36 -15.72
CA CYS A 89 13.53 9.02 -15.57
C CYS A 89 13.06 9.64 -16.91
N ALA A 90 13.97 10.27 -17.65
CA ALA A 90 13.65 10.90 -18.92
C ALA A 90 13.20 9.88 -19.97
N ASP A 91 13.91 8.77 -20.11
CA ASP A 91 13.58 7.70 -21.05
C ASP A 91 12.23 7.07 -20.74
N SER A 92 11.96 6.79 -19.45
CA SER A 92 10.67 6.27 -19.01
C SER A 92 9.54 7.25 -19.29
N ASN A 93 9.72 8.53 -18.95
CA ASN A 93 8.73 9.58 -19.23
C ASN A 93 8.51 9.82 -20.73
N ALA A 94 9.52 9.62 -21.58
CA ALA A 94 9.35 9.71 -23.02
C ALA A 94 8.34 8.68 -23.53
N VAL A 95 8.36 7.46 -22.99
CA VAL A 95 7.39 6.41 -23.32
C VAL A 95 5.97 6.80 -22.87
N PHE A 96 5.81 7.26 -21.62
CA PHE A 96 4.51 7.71 -21.11
C PHE A 96 3.97 8.92 -21.90
N SER A 97 4.86 9.85 -22.28
CA SER A 97 4.49 11.01 -23.11
C SER A 97 4.12 10.60 -24.54
N ALA A 98 4.81 9.64 -25.14
CA ALA A 98 4.45 9.11 -26.46
C ALA A 98 3.05 8.46 -26.44
N PHE A 99 2.70 7.75 -25.38
CA PHE A 99 1.34 7.24 -25.19
C PHE A 99 0.31 8.38 -25.03
N GLU A 100 0.62 9.40 -24.21
CA GLU A 100 -0.23 10.57 -24.01
C GLU A 100 -0.46 11.36 -25.31
N ASP A 101 0.53 11.37 -26.22
CA ASP A 101 0.51 12.08 -27.48
C ASP A 101 -0.12 11.30 -28.66
N LEU A 102 -0.68 10.10 -28.42
CA LEU A 102 -1.39 9.33 -29.45
C LEU A 102 -2.47 10.19 -30.14
N PRO A 103 -2.65 10.10 -31.48
CA PRO A 103 -3.56 10.96 -32.22
C PRO A 103 -5.05 10.64 -32.02
N VAL A 104 -5.37 9.80 -31.04
CA VAL A 104 -6.72 9.35 -30.69
C VAL A 104 -6.97 9.53 -29.19
N PRO A 105 -8.23 9.63 -28.73
CA PRO A 105 -8.54 9.69 -27.31
C PRO A 105 -8.17 8.39 -26.59
N THR A 106 -7.76 8.53 -25.34
CA THR A 106 -7.33 7.41 -24.49
C THR A 106 -8.10 7.37 -23.18
N VAL A 107 -8.50 6.17 -22.74
CA VAL A 107 -9.20 5.95 -21.47
C VAL A 107 -8.50 4.85 -20.70
N THR A 108 -8.21 5.07 -19.41
CA THR A 108 -7.74 4.00 -18.52
C THR A 108 -8.89 3.44 -17.68
N ALA A 109 -9.08 2.13 -17.75
CA ALA A 109 -10.06 1.35 -16.98
C ALA A 109 -9.39 0.71 -15.76
N ILE A 110 -9.51 1.35 -14.59
CA ILE A 110 -8.82 0.97 -13.35
C ILE A 110 -9.67 -0.02 -12.59
N ASN A 111 -9.37 -1.31 -12.72
CA ASN A 111 -10.14 -2.40 -12.10
C ASN A 111 -9.81 -2.64 -10.61
N GLY A 112 -8.65 -2.19 -10.13
CA GLY A 112 -8.18 -2.42 -8.78
C GLY A 112 -7.23 -1.33 -8.32
N VAL A 113 -6.18 -1.73 -7.61
CA VAL A 113 -5.20 -0.78 -7.06
C VAL A 113 -4.24 -0.30 -8.17
N ALA A 114 -4.12 1.03 -8.34
CA ALA A 114 -3.16 1.70 -9.21
C ALA A 114 -2.27 2.63 -8.38
N LEU A 115 -1.01 2.27 -8.18
CA LEU A 115 -0.08 3.03 -7.32
C LEU A 115 1.18 3.42 -8.06
N GLY A 116 1.79 4.55 -7.65
CA GLY A 116 3.04 5.02 -8.23
C GLY A 116 3.00 5.08 -9.74
N GLY A 117 3.97 4.47 -10.41
CA GLY A 117 4.02 4.38 -11.88
C GLY A 117 2.74 3.85 -12.52
N GLY A 118 1.97 3.01 -11.81
CA GLY A 118 0.67 2.53 -12.29
C GLY A 118 -0.40 3.64 -12.34
N PHE A 119 -0.41 4.52 -11.35
CA PHE A 119 -1.29 5.68 -11.40
C PHE A 119 -0.75 6.74 -12.37
N GLU A 120 0.58 6.90 -12.48
CA GLU A 120 1.23 7.78 -13.47
C GLU A 120 0.89 7.37 -14.91
N MET A 121 0.80 6.05 -15.19
CA MET A 121 0.28 5.54 -16.47
C MET A 121 -1.19 5.96 -16.68
N ALA A 122 -2.04 5.81 -15.67
CA ALA A 122 -3.44 6.23 -15.77
C ALA A 122 -3.56 7.75 -15.97
N LEU A 123 -2.67 8.55 -15.37
CA LEU A 123 -2.61 9.99 -15.56
C LEU A 123 -2.19 10.40 -17.00
N SER A 124 -1.50 9.53 -17.72
CA SER A 124 -1.14 9.77 -19.13
C SER A 124 -2.34 9.65 -20.07
N SER A 125 -3.42 8.98 -19.70
CA SER A 125 -4.67 8.93 -20.48
C SER A 125 -5.46 10.23 -20.40
N ASP A 126 -6.34 10.45 -21.38
CA ASP A 126 -7.24 11.60 -21.38
C ASP A 126 -8.32 11.45 -20.30
N TYR A 127 -8.91 10.26 -20.19
CA TYR A 127 -9.96 9.95 -19.24
C TYR A 127 -9.62 8.69 -18.41
N ARG A 128 -10.29 8.53 -17.28
CA ARG A 128 -10.14 7.38 -16.35
C ARG A 128 -11.51 6.96 -15.85
N VAL A 129 -11.74 5.65 -15.81
CA VAL A 129 -12.89 5.04 -15.13
C VAL A 129 -12.35 4.10 -14.06
N MET A 130 -12.95 4.11 -12.88
CA MET A 130 -12.55 3.26 -11.78
C MET A 130 -13.67 2.28 -11.40
N ALA A 131 -13.29 1.05 -11.07
CA ALA A 131 -14.18 0.15 -10.38
C ALA A 131 -14.46 0.65 -8.95
N SER A 132 -15.66 0.42 -8.41
CA SER A 132 -16.12 0.92 -7.11
C SER A 132 -15.20 0.58 -5.94
N LYS A 133 -14.48 -0.54 -6.02
CA LYS A 133 -13.52 -1.01 -5.00
C LYS A 133 -12.07 -0.62 -5.30
N ALA A 134 -11.80 0.02 -6.43
CA ALA A 134 -10.46 0.44 -6.82
C ALA A 134 -9.93 1.60 -5.97
N ALA A 135 -8.61 1.75 -5.99
CA ALA A 135 -7.93 2.86 -5.32
C ALA A 135 -6.72 3.32 -6.15
N VAL A 136 -6.43 4.61 -6.11
CA VAL A 136 -5.27 5.23 -6.76
C VAL A 136 -4.39 5.93 -5.74
N GLY A 137 -3.10 6.11 -6.03
CA GLY A 137 -2.21 6.84 -5.14
C GLY A 137 -0.79 6.97 -5.64
N LEU A 138 -0.06 7.91 -5.03
CA LEU A 138 1.36 8.15 -5.27
C LEU A 138 2.12 8.02 -3.94
N PRO A 139 2.41 6.79 -3.49
CA PRO A 139 2.95 6.52 -2.15
C PRO A 139 4.48 6.64 -2.06
N GLU A 140 5.17 7.16 -3.06
CA GLU A 140 6.63 7.19 -3.18
C GLU A 140 7.31 7.86 -1.98
N VAL A 141 6.66 8.84 -1.36
CA VAL A 141 7.21 9.50 -0.15
C VAL A 141 7.42 8.53 1.01
N LYS A 142 6.67 7.43 1.07
CA LYS A 142 6.89 6.37 2.07
C LYS A 142 8.22 5.63 1.89
N LEU A 143 8.80 5.74 0.69
CA LEU A 143 10.12 5.22 0.35
C LEU A 143 11.21 6.32 0.36
N GLY A 144 10.88 7.54 0.83
CA GLY A 144 11.80 8.67 0.78
C GLY A 144 12.02 9.25 -0.62
N LEU A 145 11.11 8.93 -1.55
CA LEU A 145 11.09 9.37 -2.95
C LEU A 145 9.88 10.29 -3.19
N PHE A 146 9.70 10.72 -4.42
CA PHE A 146 8.44 11.24 -4.94
C PHE A 146 8.21 10.71 -6.37
N PRO A 147 7.01 10.89 -7.00
CA PRO A 147 6.74 10.37 -8.33
C PRO A 147 7.77 10.78 -9.37
N GLY A 148 8.28 9.82 -10.15
CA GLY A 148 9.34 10.03 -11.13
C GLY A 148 8.93 9.74 -12.57
N PHE A 149 7.69 9.28 -12.81
CA PHE A 149 7.15 9.00 -14.14
C PHE A 149 6.08 10.00 -14.56
N GLY A 150 6.19 11.24 -14.07
CA GLY A 150 5.35 12.38 -14.45
C GLY A 150 4.21 12.68 -13.48
N GLY A 151 4.15 12.02 -12.32
CA GLY A 151 3.09 12.22 -11.33
C GLY A 151 3.07 13.61 -10.75
N THR A 152 4.23 14.22 -10.46
CA THR A 152 4.30 15.63 -9.99
C THR A 152 3.98 16.64 -11.07
N VAL A 153 3.92 16.20 -12.32
CA VAL A 153 3.59 17.04 -13.49
C VAL A 153 2.13 16.89 -13.90
N ARG A 154 1.66 15.63 -14.09
CA ARG A 154 0.31 15.37 -14.62
C ARG A 154 -0.79 15.55 -13.58
N LEU A 155 -0.57 15.06 -12.35
CA LEU A 155 -1.61 15.12 -11.30
C LEU A 155 -2.02 16.56 -10.95
N PRO A 156 -1.09 17.53 -10.70
CA PRO A 156 -1.47 18.91 -10.40
C PRO A 156 -2.25 19.60 -11.53
N ARG A 157 -2.01 19.20 -12.78
CA ARG A 157 -2.71 19.74 -13.96
C ARG A 157 -4.11 19.14 -14.13
N LEU A 158 -4.36 18.02 -13.49
CA LEU A 158 -5.65 17.33 -13.51
C LEU A 158 -6.56 17.78 -12.36
N VAL A 159 -6.06 17.77 -11.11
CA VAL A 159 -6.87 17.94 -9.89
C VAL A 159 -6.59 19.24 -9.13
N GLY A 160 -5.72 20.11 -9.67
CA GLY A 160 -5.21 21.29 -8.96
C GLY A 160 -3.98 20.99 -8.10
N ALA A 161 -3.21 22.04 -7.79
CA ALA A 161 -1.94 21.89 -7.10
C ALA A 161 -2.10 21.47 -5.62
N ASP A 162 -3.12 21.97 -4.94
CA ASP A 162 -3.45 21.69 -3.56
C ASP A 162 -3.80 20.21 -3.33
N ASN A 163 -4.77 19.68 -4.08
CA ASN A 163 -5.14 18.25 -4.04
C ASN A 163 -3.96 17.34 -4.40
N ALA A 164 -3.21 17.71 -5.44
CA ALA A 164 -2.05 16.94 -5.87
C ALA A 164 -0.95 16.90 -4.80
N ILE A 165 -0.67 18.02 -4.15
CA ILE A 165 0.31 18.10 -3.06
C ILE A 165 -0.14 17.23 -1.87
N GLU A 166 -1.41 17.30 -1.48
CA GLU A 166 -1.94 16.46 -0.40
C GLU A 166 -1.74 14.97 -0.70
N MET A 167 -2.08 14.53 -1.92
CA MET A 167 -1.91 13.15 -2.35
C MET A 167 -0.44 12.72 -2.41
N ILE A 168 0.44 13.52 -3.02
CA ILE A 168 1.85 13.21 -3.25
C ILE A 168 2.62 13.28 -1.94
N ALA A 169 2.52 14.37 -1.18
CA ALA A 169 3.26 14.57 0.06
C ALA A 169 2.72 13.70 1.22
N GLY A 170 1.45 13.34 1.18
CA GLY A 170 0.82 12.43 2.14
C GLY A 170 1.04 10.96 1.82
N GLY A 171 1.24 10.61 0.55
CA GLY A 171 1.45 9.23 0.08
C GLY A 171 0.29 8.28 0.40
N GLY A 172 -0.91 8.81 0.60
CA GLY A 172 -2.12 8.04 0.89
C GLY A 172 -2.76 7.43 -0.37
N ASN A 173 -3.55 6.37 -0.18
CA ASN A 173 -4.40 5.84 -1.25
C ASN A 173 -5.75 6.55 -1.22
N VAL A 174 -6.26 6.92 -2.39
CA VAL A 174 -7.57 7.56 -2.61
C VAL A 174 -8.52 6.52 -3.20
N LYS A 175 -9.62 6.26 -2.52
CA LYS A 175 -10.66 5.32 -2.98
C LYS A 175 -11.47 5.90 -4.13
N ALA A 176 -12.10 5.05 -4.93
CA ALA A 176 -12.84 5.45 -6.13
C ALA A 176 -13.84 6.61 -5.90
N LYS A 177 -14.62 6.58 -4.81
CA LYS A 177 -15.56 7.66 -4.46
C LYS A 177 -14.86 9.00 -4.26
N ASP A 178 -13.75 9.01 -3.53
CA ASP A 178 -12.99 10.23 -3.24
C ASP A 178 -12.20 10.68 -4.48
N ALA A 179 -11.72 9.72 -5.30
CA ALA A 179 -11.07 9.98 -6.58
C ALA A 179 -12.01 10.66 -7.60
N LEU A 180 -13.30 10.31 -7.58
CA LEU A 180 -14.32 11.00 -8.37
C LEU A 180 -14.55 12.43 -7.85
N ALA A 181 -14.65 12.58 -6.54
CA ALA A 181 -14.91 13.89 -5.93
C ALA A 181 -13.78 14.90 -6.14
N ASN A 182 -12.51 14.43 -6.18
CA ASN A 182 -11.34 15.30 -6.39
C ASN A 182 -10.88 15.39 -7.86
N GLY A 183 -11.58 14.72 -8.79
CA GLY A 183 -11.26 14.78 -10.23
C GLY A 183 -10.14 13.84 -10.69
N CYS A 184 -9.67 12.91 -9.87
CA CYS A 184 -8.70 11.88 -10.30
C CYS A 184 -9.29 10.91 -11.31
N THR A 185 -10.59 10.67 -11.27
CA THR A 185 -11.32 9.82 -12.22
C THR A 185 -12.57 10.51 -12.74
N ASP A 186 -13.02 10.10 -13.91
CA ASP A 186 -14.16 10.71 -14.60
C ASP A 186 -15.47 9.96 -14.34
N ALA A 187 -15.36 8.67 -13.99
CA ALA A 187 -16.51 7.83 -13.62
C ALA A 187 -16.11 6.74 -12.64
N VAL A 188 -17.09 6.27 -11.87
CA VAL A 188 -16.98 5.10 -10.99
C VAL A 188 -18.15 4.17 -11.28
N VAL A 189 -17.85 2.90 -11.56
CA VAL A 189 -18.83 1.87 -11.91
C VAL A 189 -18.52 0.56 -11.18
N GLU A 190 -19.42 -0.41 -11.20
CA GLU A 190 -19.08 -1.75 -10.76
C GLU A 190 -18.12 -2.43 -11.75
N ALA A 191 -17.34 -3.39 -11.26
CA ALA A 191 -16.21 -3.95 -12.01
C ALA A 191 -16.60 -4.60 -13.35
N ASP A 192 -17.77 -5.21 -13.42
CA ASP A 192 -18.35 -5.84 -14.61
C ASP A 192 -18.77 -4.84 -15.71
N HIS A 193 -18.99 -3.58 -15.36
CA HIS A 193 -19.32 -2.49 -16.29
C HIS A 193 -18.11 -1.61 -16.67
N LEU A 194 -16.91 -1.94 -16.20
CA LEU A 194 -15.75 -1.06 -16.32
C LEU A 194 -15.33 -0.84 -17.79
N LEU A 195 -15.27 -1.90 -18.59
CA LEU A 195 -14.89 -1.83 -20.00
C LEU A 195 -15.93 -1.08 -20.82
N ASP A 196 -17.22 -1.32 -20.57
CA ASP A 196 -18.31 -0.64 -21.29
C ASP A 196 -18.33 0.85 -21.00
N ALA A 197 -18.12 1.25 -19.75
CA ALA A 197 -18.00 2.66 -19.38
C ALA A 197 -16.77 3.33 -20.00
N ALA A 198 -15.65 2.62 -20.14
CA ALA A 198 -14.48 3.15 -20.84
C ALA A 198 -14.75 3.34 -22.34
N LYS A 199 -15.45 2.40 -22.99
CA LYS A 199 -15.87 2.53 -24.39
C LYS A 199 -16.87 3.66 -24.60
N ASP A 200 -17.80 3.88 -23.65
CA ASP A 200 -18.73 5.01 -23.71
C ASP A 200 -17.99 6.35 -23.69
N LEU A 201 -17.00 6.52 -22.80
CA LEU A 201 -16.17 7.74 -22.79
C LEU A 201 -15.43 7.95 -24.13
N LEU A 202 -14.92 6.88 -24.77
CA LEU A 202 -14.30 6.98 -26.09
C LEU A 202 -15.31 7.39 -27.16
N ALA A 203 -16.51 6.82 -27.14
CA ALA A 203 -17.58 7.17 -28.08
C ALA A 203 -17.96 8.65 -27.98
N ARG A 204 -18.13 9.15 -26.76
CA ARG A 204 -18.41 10.57 -26.46
C ARG A 204 -17.25 11.50 -26.81
N ALA A 205 -16.00 11.04 -26.64
CA ALA A 205 -14.83 11.79 -27.08
C ALA A 205 -14.75 11.88 -28.62
N ASN A 206 -15.08 10.80 -29.31
CA ASN A 206 -15.09 10.75 -30.79
C ASN A 206 -16.26 11.53 -31.42
N SER A 207 -17.42 11.60 -30.75
CA SER A 207 -18.55 12.39 -31.18
C SER A 207 -18.36 13.90 -30.97
N GLY A 208 -17.35 14.30 -30.21
CA GLY A 208 -17.10 15.71 -29.84
C GLY A 208 -17.90 16.18 -28.62
N GLU A 209 -18.66 15.31 -27.96
CA GLU A 209 -19.34 15.63 -26.69
C GLU A 209 -18.31 15.91 -25.57
N LEU A 210 -17.18 15.19 -25.57
CA LEU A 210 -16.06 15.41 -24.67
C LEU A 210 -14.87 15.99 -25.43
N ASP A 211 -14.38 17.14 -24.99
CA ASP A 211 -13.19 17.81 -25.59
C ASP A 211 -11.88 17.18 -25.04
N TRP A 212 -11.52 16.00 -25.53
CA TRP A 212 -10.29 15.33 -25.16
C TRP A 212 -9.02 16.10 -25.58
N LYS A 213 -9.08 16.86 -26.70
CA LYS A 213 -7.92 17.66 -27.15
C LYS A 213 -7.66 18.85 -26.23
N GLY A 214 -8.70 19.56 -25.82
CA GLY A 214 -8.59 20.65 -24.85
C GLY A 214 -8.14 20.14 -23.48
N ARG A 215 -8.63 18.95 -23.04
CA ARG A 215 -8.20 18.29 -21.81
C ARG A 215 -6.72 17.91 -21.86
N ARG A 216 -6.24 17.35 -22.95
CA ARG A 216 -4.82 17.03 -23.15
C ARG A 216 -3.96 18.30 -23.17
N ALA A 217 -4.41 19.34 -23.86
CA ALA A 217 -3.75 20.65 -23.88
C ALA A 217 -3.63 21.24 -22.46
N GLN A 218 -4.65 21.05 -21.59
CA GLN A 218 -4.57 21.45 -20.19
C GLN A 218 -3.50 20.63 -19.43
N LYS A 219 -3.41 19.32 -19.64
CA LYS A 219 -2.43 18.45 -18.99
C LYS A 219 -0.99 18.70 -19.43
N THR A 220 -0.79 19.11 -20.67
CA THR A 220 0.53 19.40 -21.24
C THR A 220 0.96 20.87 -21.11
N GLY A 221 0.02 21.77 -20.80
CA GLY A 221 0.27 23.20 -20.56
C GLY A 221 0.76 23.52 -19.14
N PRO A 222 0.99 24.81 -18.84
CA PRO A 222 1.30 25.26 -17.48
C PRO A 222 0.08 25.16 -16.55
N LEU A 223 0.33 25.13 -15.23
CA LEU A 223 -0.75 25.24 -14.24
C LEU A 223 -1.42 26.63 -14.34
N LYS A 224 -2.75 26.64 -14.31
CA LYS A 224 -3.54 27.87 -14.31
C LYS A 224 -3.66 28.41 -12.88
N LEU A 225 -2.58 29.00 -12.34
CA LEU A 225 -2.54 29.62 -11.01
C LEU A 225 -2.15 31.09 -11.15
N GLY A 226 -2.93 31.96 -10.49
CA GLY A 226 -2.54 33.36 -10.29
C GLY A 226 -1.32 33.45 -9.37
N PRO A 227 -0.56 34.58 -9.40
CA PRO A 227 0.61 34.74 -8.53
C PRO A 227 0.28 34.61 -7.02
N ILE A 228 -0.85 35.15 -6.59
CA ILE A 228 -1.31 35.08 -5.20
C ILE A 228 -1.70 33.65 -4.84
N ASP A 229 -2.50 32.98 -5.68
CA ASP A 229 -2.93 31.60 -5.46
C ASP A 229 -1.73 30.66 -5.40
N SER A 230 -0.76 30.85 -6.30
CA SER A 230 0.49 30.08 -6.31
C SER A 230 1.25 30.24 -4.99
N MET A 231 1.43 31.47 -4.51
CA MET A 231 2.09 31.73 -3.25
C MET A 231 1.34 31.06 -2.07
N MET A 232 0.03 31.25 -2.00
CA MET A 232 -0.81 30.68 -0.93
C MET A 232 -0.76 29.16 -0.90
N VAL A 233 -0.96 28.50 -2.05
CA VAL A 233 -0.95 27.03 -2.13
C VAL A 233 0.40 26.46 -1.71
N PHE A 234 1.50 26.93 -2.31
CA PHE A 234 2.81 26.30 -2.09
C PHE A 234 3.42 26.62 -0.72
N GLU A 235 3.34 27.87 -0.23
CA GLU A 235 3.93 28.22 1.06
C GLU A 235 3.14 27.64 2.23
N THR A 236 1.79 27.61 2.13
CA THR A 236 0.95 26.95 3.14
C THR A 236 1.22 25.44 3.17
N ALA A 237 1.29 24.80 2.01
CA ALA A 237 1.58 23.37 1.91
C ALA A 237 2.96 23.02 2.49
N LYS A 238 4.00 23.80 2.18
CA LYS A 238 5.35 23.61 2.77
C LYS A 238 5.33 23.72 4.28
N GLY A 239 4.67 24.74 4.83
CA GLY A 239 4.55 24.91 6.29
C GLY A 239 3.87 23.73 6.96
N PHE A 240 2.74 23.27 6.40
CA PHE A 240 1.99 22.14 6.94
C PHE A 240 2.76 20.82 6.82
N VAL A 241 3.35 20.54 5.66
CA VAL A 241 4.11 19.31 5.42
C VAL A 241 5.40 19.27 6.24
N ALA A 242 6.12 20.41 6.36
CA ALA A 242 7.31 20.50 7.20
C ALA A 242 6.99 20.20 8.68
N GLY A 243 5.84 20.66 9.18
CA GLY A 243 5.37 20.36 10.53
C GLY A 243 5.09 18.87 10.77
N LYS A 244 4.61 18.15 9.75
CA LYS A 244 4.34 16.71 9.82
C LYS A 244 5.56 15.83 9.54
N ALA A 245 6.29 16.12 8.46
CA ALA A 245 7.42 15.31 8.00
C ALA A 245 8.67 15.53 8.87
N GLY A 246 8.82 16.75 9.42
CA GLY A 246 10.01 17.14 10.15
C GLY A 246 11.25 17.32 9.25
N LYS A 247 12.35 17.78 9.84
CA LYS A 247 13.58 18.13 9.10
C LYS A 247 14.34 16.92 8.51
N HIS A 248 14.02 15.72 8.97
CA HIS A 248 14.73 14.49 8.58
C HIS A 248 14.06 13.74 7.43
N TYR A 249 12.98 14.26 6.86
CA TYR A 249 12.20 13.63 5.81
C TYR A 249 12.05 14.55 4.58
N PRO A 250 13.09 14.61 3.70
CA PRO A 250 13.16 15.64 2.66
C PRO A 250 12.18 15.42 1.49
N ALA A 251 11.82 14.19 1.15
CA ALA A 251 11.08 13.87 -0.06
C ALA A 251 9.75 14.63 -0.24
N PRO A 252 8.87 14.74 0.78
CA PRO A 252 7.62 15.50 0.62
C PRO A 252 7.83 16.98 0.28
N ILE A 253 8.83 17.63 0.91
CA ILE A 253 9.15 19.04 0.64
C ILE A 253 9.78 19.22 -0.74
N GLU A 254 10.66 18.29 -1.15
CA GLU A 254 11.26 18.34 -2.49
C GLU A 254 10.20 18.11 -3.59
N ALA A 255 9.19 17.26 -3.34
CA ALA A 255 8.04 17.12 -4.24
C ALA A 255 7.31 18.45 -4.42
N ILE A 256 6.97 19.15 -3.33
CA ILE A 256 6.30 20.47 -3.39
C ILE A 256 7.18 21.49 -4.12
N ASN A 257 8.49 21.54 -3.84
CA ASN A 257 9.43 22.42 -4.52
C ASN A 257 9.49 22.13 -6.03
N GLY A 258 9.46 20.85 -6.42
CA GLY A 258 9.40 20.42 -7.83
C GLY A 258 8.14 20.93 -8.52
N ILE A 259 6.96 20.68 -7.93
CA ILE A 259 5.68 21.13 -8.45
C ILE A 259 5.63 22.66 -8.60
N GLN A 260 6.09 23.39 -7.58
CA GLN A 260 6.14 24.86 -7.61
C GLN A 260 7.02 25.39 -8.75
N LYS A 261 8.25 24.84 -8.89
CA LYS A 261 9.17 25.24 -9.96
C LYS A 261 8.63 24.92 -11.35
N ALA A 262 7.85 23.84 -11.46
CA ALA A 262 7.25 23.35 -12.69
C ALA A 262 5.92 24.03 -13.05
N ALA A 263 5.29 24.77 -12.12
CA ALA A 263 3.94 25.30 -12.27
C ALA A 263 3.74 26.14 -13.52
N GLY A 264 4.65 27.06 -13.81
CA GLY A 264 4.59 27.92 -15.00
C GLY A 264 5.16 27.32 -16.30
N LYS A 265 5.48 26.01 -16.32
CA LYS A 265 6.11 25.32 -17.46
C LYS A 265 5.13 24.37 -18.14
N GLY A 266 5.33 24.13 -19.45
CA GLY A 266 4.67 23.02 -20.14
C GLY A 266 5.23 21.66 -19.66
N ARG A 267 4.55 20.55 -20.03
CA ARG A 267 4.86 19.18 -19.62
C ARG A 267 6.35 18.83 -19.72
N ASP A 268 6.95 19.03 -20.89
CA ASP A 268 8.31 18.53 -21.17
C ASP A 268 9.39 19.27 -20.34
N GLU A 269 9.20 20.59 -20.10
CA GLU A 269 10.06 21.35 -19.21
C GLU A 269 9.84 21.01 -17.74
N ALA A 270 8.58 20.75 -17.35
CA ALA A 270 8.21 20.35 -16.02
C ALA A 270 8.78 18.96 -15.67
N LEU A 271 8.77 18.00 -16.58
CA LEU A 271 9.36 16.68 -16.42
C LEU A 271 10.88 16.76 -16.17
N LYS A 272 11.60 17.65 -16.84
CA LYS A 272 13.04 17.88 -16.57
C LYS A 272 13.31 18.32 -15.12
N ILE A 273 12.38 19.09 -14.55
CA ILE A 273 12.46 19.53 -13.13
C ILE A 273 12.18 18.35 -12.21
N GLU A 274 11.18 17.54 -12.53
CA GLU A 274 10.85 16.31 -11.79
C GLU A 274 12.05 15.35 -11.77
N HIS A 275 12.65 15.04 -12.93
CA HIS A 275 13.78 14.10 -13.04
C HIS A 275 14.97 14.52 -12.17
N LYS A 276 15.34 15.82 -12.21
CA LYS A 276 16.43 16.35 -11.35
C LYS A 276 16.10 16.27 -9.87
N GLY A 277 14.87 16.60 -9.50
CA GLY A 277 14.41 16.48 -8.13
C GLY A 277 14.37 15.04 -7.64
N PHE A 278 13.91 14.10 -8.50
CA PHE A 278 13.89 12.67 -8.21
C PHE A 278 15.30 12.12 -7.95
N ALA A 279 16.26 12.40 -8.84
CA ALA A 279 17.65 11.96 -8.67
C ALA A 279 18.23 12.47 -7.34
N LYS A 280 17.94 13.72 -6.96
CA LYS A 280 18.37 14.29 -5.67
C LYS A 280 17.83 13.50 -4.47
N VAL A 281 16.54 13.15 -4.43
CA VAL A 281 15.97 12.40 -3.30
C VAL A 281 16.36 10.93 -3.32
N ALA A 282 16.52 10.32 -4.49
CA ALA A 282 16.97 8.94 -4.67
C ALA A 282 18.35 8.68 -4.06
N LYS A 283 19.23 9.70 -4.02
CA LYS A 283 20.59 9.65 -3.43
C LYS A 283 20.62 9.88 -1.91
N THR A 284 19.49 10.13 -1.28
CA THR A 284 19.46 10.38 0.17
C THR A 284 19.61 9.09 0.98
N THR A 285 20.23 9.19 2.14
CA THR A 285 20.28 8.08 3.09
C THR A 285 18.90 7.67 3.58
N GLN A 286 17.94 8.59 3.60
CA GLN A 286 16.56 8.34 3.94
C GLN A 286 15.89 7.41 2.92
N ALA A 287 16.05 7.68 1.63
CA ALA A 287 15.51 6.80 0.59
C ALA A 287 16.13 5.40 0.69
N ALA A 288 17.46 5.30 0.81
CA ALA A 288 18.14 4.01 0.97
C ALA A 288 17.61 3.22 2.20
N ALA A 289 17.46 3.89 3.35
CA ALA A 289 16.96 3.26 4.57
C ALA A 289 15.50 2.80 4.44
N LEU A 290 14.60 3.64 3.90
CA LEU A 290 13.19 3.33 3.76
C LEU A 290 12.92 2.23 2.73
N ILE A 291 13.65 2.24 1.62
CA ILE A 291 13.63 1.15 0.62
C ILE A 291 14.12 -0.16 1.26
N GLY A 292 15.21 -0.11 2.03
CA GLY A 292 15.71 -1.27 2.76
C GLY A 292 14.69 -1.84 3.75
N ILE A 293 14.03 -0.99 4.53
CA ILE A 293 12.95 -1.40 5.44
C ILE A 293 11.79 -2.06 4.65
N PHE A 294 11.36 -1.44 3.54
CA PHE A 294 10.30 -1.98 2.70
C PHE A 294 10.66 -3.37 2.14
N MET A 295 11.88 -3.53 1.61
CA MET A 295 12.36 -4.81 1.08
C MET A 295 12.43 -5.89 2.15
N ASN A 296 12.91 -5.55 3.34
CA ASN A 296 12.94 -6.46 4.49
C ASN A 296 11.54 -6.88 4.92
N ASP A 297 10.57 -5.95 4.97
CA ASP A 297 9.17 -6.26 5.26
C ASP A 297 8.57 -7.23 4.24
N GLN A 298 8.81 -7.01 2.94
CA GLN A 298 8.35 -7.94 1.89
C GLN A 298 9.00 -9.33 2.03
N PHE A 299 10.31 -9.37 2.33
CA PHE A 299 11.01 -10.64 2.58
C PHE A 299 10.41 -11.41 3.75
N LEU A 300 10.19 -10.73 4.89
CA LEU A 300 9.60 -11.33 6.08
C LEU A 300 8.17 -11.80 5.82
N LYS A 301 7.35 -11.02 5.13
CA LYS A 301 5.99 -11.41 4.73
C LYS A 301 5.97 -12.67 3.86
N LYS A 302 6.88 -12.74 2.88
CA LYS A 302 7.00 -13.94 2.02
C LYS A 302 7.42 -15.17 2.83
N LYS A 303 8.41 -15.01 3.72
CA LYS A 303 8.91 -16.08 4.60
C LYS A 303 7.82 -16.56 5.57
N SER A 304 7.11 -15.63 6.22
CA SER A 304 6.00 -15.93 7.12
C SER A 304 4.86 -16.69 6.42
N LYS A 305 4.47 -16.26 5.20
CA LYS A 305 3.47 -17.01 4.40
C LYS A 305 3.89 -18.44 4.10
N GLY A 306 5.20 -18.69 3.87
CA GLY A 306 5.75 -20.03 3.69
C GLY A 306 5.62 -20.88 4.94
N TRP A 307 5.91 -20.32 6.10
CA TRP A 307 5.78 -21.01 7.40
C TRP A 307 4.32 -21.28 7.76
N ILE A 308 3.41 -20.30 7.58
CA ILE A 308 1.98 -20.46 7.84
C ILE A 308 1.39 -21.64 7.04
N LYS A 309 1.81 -21.84 5.78
CA LYS A 309 1.35 -22.98 4.97
C LYS A 309 1.78 -24.36 5.53
N GLN A 310 2.82 -24.40 6.35
CA GLN A 310 3.36 -25.62 6.95
C GLN A 310 2.98 -25.77 8.43
N SER A 311 2.44 -24.71 9.06
CA SER A 311 2.05 -24.72 10.46
C SER A 311 0.74 -25.49 10.67
N LYS A 312 0.57 -26.03 11.88
CA LYS A 312 -0.71 -26.55 12.33
C LYS A 312 -1.68 -25.40 12.59
N GLU A 313 -2.96 -25.65 12.44
CA GLU A 313 -4.01 -24.72 12.83
C GLU A 313 -4.03 -24.54 14.34
N ILE A 314 -4.12 -23.28 14.80
CA ILE A 314 -4.29 -22.95 16.22
C ILE A 314 -5.79 -22.86 16.51
N LYS A 315 -6.34 -23.81 17.25
CA LYS A 315 -7.77 -23.89 17.61
C LYS A 315 -8.07 -23.24 18.94
N GLN A 316 -7.13 -23.34 19.89
CA GLN A 316 -7.27 -22.79 21.23
C GLN A 316 -5.94 -22.18 21.69
N GLY A 317 -5.96 -20.92 22.11
CA GLY A 317 -4.86 -20.26 22.77
C GLY A 317 -5.09 -20.06 24.26
N ALA A 318 -4.00 -19.80 25.00
CA ALA A 318 -4.10 -19.34 26.38
C ALA A 318 -3.12 -18.19 26.64
N VAL A 319 -3.46 -17.34 27.60
CA VAL A 319 -2.56 -16.32 28.14
C VAL A 319 -2.42 -16.48 29.65
N LEU A 320 -1.19 -16.44 30.15
CA LEU A 320 -0.84 -16.49 31.57
C LEU A 320 -0.47 -15.09 32.04
N GLY A 321 -1.16 -14.62 33.09
CA GLY A 321 -1.11 -13.24 33.53
C GLY A 321 -2.21 -12.41 32.87
N ALA A 322 -3.19 -11.97 33.66
CA ALA A 322 -4.37 -11.23 33.23
C ALA A 322 -4.24 -9.72 33.46
N GLY A 323 -3.01 -9.19 33.45
CA GLY A 323 -2.77 -7.75 33.49
C GLY A 323 -3.14 -7.05 32.17
N ILE A 324 -2.72 -5.80 32.03
CA ILE A 324 -2.97 -4.99 30.82
C ILE A 324 -2.49 -5.71 29.56
N MET A 325 -1.28 -6.30 29.58
CA MET A 325 -0.75 -7.03 28.43
C MET A 325 -1.53 -8.31 28.17
N GLY A 326 -1.79 -9.13 29.20
CA GLY A 326 -2.54 -10.38 29.02
C GLY A 326 -3.97 -10.18 28.54
N GLY A 327 -4.67 -9.17 29.05
CA GLY A 327 -6.00 -8.78 28.58
C GLY A 327 -5.97 -8.29 27.12
N GLY A 328 -4.95 -7.51 26.74
CA GLY A 328 -4.73 -7.07 25.36
C GLY A 328 -4.43 -8.23 24.41
N ILE A 329 -3.57 -9.17 24.79
CA ILE A 329 -3.23 -10.36 24.01
C ILE A 329 -4.47 -11.24 23.80
N ALA A 330 -5.24 -11.50 24.88
CA ALA A 330 -6.50 -12.24 24.78
C ALA A 330 -7.51 -11.55 23.86
N TYR A 331 -7.65 -10.23 23.97
CA TYR A 331 -8.48 -9.42 23.08
C TYR A 331 -8.05 -9.57 21.61
N GLN A 332 -6.77 -9.42 21.32
CA GLN A 332 -6.26 -9.46 19.94
C GLN A 332 -6.50 -10.84 19.31
N ALA A 333 -6.20 -11.92 20.02
CA ALA A 333 -6.43 -13.27 19.53
C ALA A 333 -7.93 -13.58 19.35
N ALA A 334 -8.76 -13.27 20.35
CA ALA A 334 -10.21 -13.49 20.28
C ALA A 334 -10.89 -12.68 19.17
N SER A 335 -10.45 -11.44 18.92
CA SER A 335 -10.99 -10.58 17.86
C SER A 335 -10.63 -11.06 16.44
N THR A 336 -9.58 -11.87 16.30
CA THR A 336 -9.18 -12.52 15.04
C THR A 336 -9.71 -13.95 14.90
N GLY A 337 -10.52 -14.43 15.86
CA GLY A 337 -11.24 -15.70 15.78
C GLY A 337 -10.62 -16.85 16.57
N THR A 338 -9.51 -16.65 17.28
CA THR A 338 -8.89 -17.69 18.11
C THR A 338 -9.47 -17.63 19.53
N PRO A 339 -10.18 -18.66 20.04
CA PRO A 339 -10.64 -18.73 21.42
C PRO A 339 -9.46 -18.70 22.39
N MET A 340 -9.61 -17.99 23.51
CA MET A 340 -8.54 -17.78 24.49
C MET A 340 -8.96 -18.18 25.89
N ILE A 341 -8.07 -18.87 26.59
CA ILE A 341 -8.14 -19.05 28.04
C ILE A 341 -7.22 -18.02 28.69
N MET A 342 -7.77 -17.18 29.56
CA MET A 342 -7.00 -16.18 30.29
C MET A 342 -6.86 -16.62 31.73
N LYS A 343 -5.64 -16.96 32.16
CA LYS A 343 -5.37 -17.48 33.51
C LYS A 343 -4.56 -16.47 34.33
N ASP A 344 -4.97 -16.32 35.58
CA ASP A 344 -4.18 -15.64 36.61
C ASP A 344 -4.26 -16.37 37.94
N ILE A 345 -3.52 -15.89 38.95
CA ILE A 345 -3.51 -16.44 40.31
C ILE A 345 -4.61 -15.85 41.21
N ASN A 346 -5.23 -14.72 40.78
CA ASN A 346 -6.29 -14.08 41.56
C ASN A 346 -7.39 -13.49 40.63
N LYS A 347 -8.59 -13.41 41.17
CA LYS A 347 -9.77 -12.94 40.44
C LYS A 347 -9.67 -11.46 40.04
N ALA A 348 -9.09 -10.60 40.86
CA ALA A 348 -8.97 -9.18 40.57
C ALA A 348 -8.11 -8.92 39.32
N ALA A 349 -7.06 -9.73 39.08
CA ALA A 349 -6.26 -9.64 37.85
C ALA A 349 -7.08 -10.11 36.64
N LEU A 350 -7.89 -11.19 36.77
CA LEU A 350 -8.78 -11.62 35.67
C LEU A 350 -9.80 -10.55 35.31
N ASP A 351 -10.39 -9.88 36.28
CA ASP A 351 -11.34 -8.78 36.10
C ASP A 351 -10.66 -7.58 35.38
N LEU A 352 -9.39 -7.29 35.74
CA LEU A 352 -8.59 -6.25 35.06
C LEU A 352 -8.38 -6.60 33.58
N GLY A 353 -8.00 -7.83 33.26
CA GLY A 353 -7.79 -8.28 31.88
C GLY A 353 -9.05 -8.25 31.04
N LEU A 354 -10.19 -8.72 31.58
CA LEU A 354 -11.49 -8.64 30.91
C LEU A 354 -11.95 -7.19 30.69
N ASN A 355 -11.72 -6.31 31.67
CA ASN A 355 -12.02 -4.89 31.54
C ASN A 355 -11.16 -4.22 30.45
N GLU A 356 -9.87 -4.57 30.32
CA GLU A 356 -9.02 -4.06 29.23
C GLU A 356 -9.52 -4.53 27.86
N ALA A 357 -9.84 -5.81 27.69
CA ALA A 357 -10.43 -6.34 26.48
C ALA A 357 -11.75 -5.62 26.10
N SER A 358 -12.65 -5.46 27.09
CA SER A 358 -13.93 -4.75 26.92
C SER A 358 -13.74 -3.28 26.53
N LYS A 359 -12.78 -2.58 27.13
CA LYS A 359 -12.43 -1.20 26.81
C LYS A 359 -11.91 -1.03 25.38
N LEU A 360 -11.04 -1.95 24.90
CA LEU A 360 -10.51 -1.95 23.55
C LEU A 360 -11.63 -2.20 22.53
N LEU A 361 -12.51 -3.16 22.78
CA LEU A 361 -13.69 -3.46 21.95
C LEU A 361 -14.68 -2.27 21.93
N GLY A 362 -14.96 -1.66 23.08
CA GLY A 362 -15.81 -0.49 23.19
C GLY A 362 -15.35 0.69 22.34
N LYS A 363 -14.04 0.90 22.20
CA LYS A 363 -13.46 1.89 21.28
C LYS A 363 -13.76 1.57 19.81
N GLN A 364 -13.81 0.28 19.42
CA GLN A 364 -14.16 -0.12 18.05
C GLN A 364 -15.64 0.13 17.77
N VAL A 365 -16.51 -0.18 18.75
CA VAL A 365 -17.96 0.10 18.66
C VAL A 365 -18.20 1.61 18.55
N ALA A 366 -17.58 2.42 19.40
CA ALA A 366 -17.73 3.88 19.38
C ALA A 366 -17.26 4.51 18.04
N ARG A 367 -16.33 3.87 17.33
CA ARG A 367 -15.85 4.30 16.00
C ARG A 367 -16.67 3.73 14.84
N GLY A 368 -17.76 3.00 15.12
CA GLY A 368 -18.58 2.35 14.09
C GLY A 368 -17.88 1.22 13.31
N LYS A 369 -16.77 0.69 13.83
CA LYS A 369 -16.00 -0.40 13.19
C LYS A 369 -16.51 -1.80 13.59
N MET A 370 -17.34 -1.88 14.62
CA MET A 370 -17.90 -3.11 15.17
C MET A 370 -19.27 -2.80 15.78
N ASP A 371 -20.19 -3.73 15.70
CA ASP A 371 -21.47 -3.67 16.43
C ASP A 371 -21.39 -4.36 17.81
N ALA A 372 -22.42 -4.15 18.64
CA ALA A 372 -22.47 -4.73 19.98
C ALA A 372 -22.57 -6.26 19.99
N ALA A 373 -23.22 -6.87 18.99
CA ALA A 373 -23.34 -8.33 18.89
C ALA A 373 -21.97 -8.96 18.61
N LYS A 374 -21.20 -8.37 17.70
CA LYS A 374 -19.83 -8.82 17.41
C LYS A 374 -18.91 -8.61 18.63
N MET A 375 -19.04 -7.49 19.35
CA MET A 375 -18.33 -7.28 20.61
C MET A 375 -18.61 -8.39 21.63
N ALA A 376 -19.87 -8.75 21.84
CA ALA A 376 -20.27 -9.83 22.73
C ALA A 376 -19.69 -11.18 22.30
N GLY A 377 -19.68 -11.48 21.00
CA GLY A 377 -19.08 -12.69 20.45
C GLY A 377 -17.58 -12.78 20.73
N VAL A 378 -16.83 -11.68 20.60
CA VAL A 378 -15.39 -11.64 20.92
C VAL A 378 -15.15 -11.86 22.42
N LEU A 379 -15.94 -11.22 23.30
CA LEU A 379 -15.81 -11.42 24.75
C LEU A 379 -16.13 -12.85 25.17
N ASN A 380 -17.11 -13.51 24.54
CA ASN A 380 -17.43 -14.91 24.79
C ASN A 380 -16.31 -15.88 24.35
N ASN A 381 -15.42 -15.45 23.46
CA ASN A 381 -14.22 -16.21 23.08
C ASN A 381 -13.05 -16.05 24.07
N ILE A 382 -13.22 -15.28 25.16
CA ILE A 382 -12.23 -15.15 26.24
C ILE A 382 -12.81 -15.79 27.49
N ARG A 383 -12.25 -16.91 27.90
CA ARG A 383 -12.64 -17.61 29.14
C ARG A 383 -11.60 -17.38 30.21
N ASP A 384 -11.99 -16.81 31.34
CA ASP A 384 -11.12 -16.60 32.48
C ASP A 384 -11.05 -17.84 33.43
N THR A 385 -9.89 -18.07 34.02
CA THR A 385 -9.69 -19.18 34.95
C THR A 385 -8.59 -18.93 36.00
N LEU A 386 -8.72 -19.54 37.17
CA LEU A 386 -7.68 -19.53 38.21
C LEU A 386 -6.80 -20.79 38.21
N ASN A 387 -7.12 -21.79 37.41
CA ASN A 387 -6.43 -23.08 37.38
C ASN A 387 -6.06 -23.55 35.98
N TYR A 388 -5.37 -24.67 35.84
CA TYR A 388 -4.92 -25.24 34.59
C TYR A 388 -5.83 -26.32 34.01
N GLY A 389 -7.05 -26.52 34.54
CA GLY A 389 -7.90 -27.66 34.20
C GLY A 389 -8.18 -27.87 32.72
N ASP A 390 -8.21 -26.78 31.94
CA ASP A 390 -8.53 -26.81 30.51
C ASP A 390 -7.30 -26.66 29.60
N PHE A 391 -6.09 -26.70 30.12
CA PHE A 391 -4.86 -26.48 29.35
C PHE A 391 -4.43 -27.70 28.52
N GLY A 392 -5.02 -28.87 28.72
CA GLY A 392 -4.76 -30.07 27.93
C GLY A 392 -5.12 -29.97 26.45
N GLU A 393 -5.99 -29.01 26.06
CA GLU A 393 -6.43 -28.81 24.67
C GLU A 393 -5.83 -27.53 24.02
N VAL A 394 -4.96 -26.81 24.73
CA VAL A 394 -4.37 -25.56 24.25
C VAL A 394 -3.23 -25.82 23.28
N ASP A 395 -3.24 -25.13 22.13
CA ASP A 395 -2.21 -25.24 21.09
C ASP A 395 -1.03 -24.30 21.34
N ILE A 396 -1.31 -23.10 21.86
CA ILE A 396 -0.30 -22.07 22.14
C ILE A 396 -0.61 -21.34 23.45
N ILE A 397 0.40 -21.13 24.27
CA ILE A 397 0.33 -20.40 25.53
C ILE A 397 1.26 -19.20 25.46
N VAL A 398 0.71 -17.99 25.64
CA VAL A 398 1.50 -16.75 25.73
C VAL A 398 1.63 -16.36 27.21
N GLU A 399 2.83 -16.32 27.72
CA GLU A 399 3.10 -15.90 29.09
C GLU A 399 3.33 -14.38 29.14
N ALA A 400 2.56 -13.70 29.97
CA ALA A 400 2.57 -12.26 30.20
C ALA A 400 2.50 -11.93 31.72
N VAL A 401 3.14 -12.76 32.56
CA VAL A 401 3.25 -12.50 34.01
C VAL A 401 4.33 -11.45 34.29
N VAL A 402 4.58 -11.15 35.56
CA VAL A 402 5.58 -10.16 36.01
C VAL A 402 6.96 -10.42 35.39
N GLU A 403 7.71 -9.37 35.08
CA GLU A 403 9.00 -9.44 34.39
C GLU A 403 10.14 -9.87 35.36
N ARG A 404 10.05 -11.11 35.81
CA ARG A 404 11.00 -11.74 36.74
C ARG A 404 11.28 -13.16 36.28
N ALA A 405 12.54 -13.49 35.99
CA ALA A 405 12.96 -14.79 35.47
C ALA A 405 12.60 -15.96 36.38
N ASP A 406 12.79 -15.82 37.72
CA ASP A 406 12.45 -16.81 38.69
C ASP A 406 10.95 -17.16 38.72
N ILE A 407 10.08 -16.17 38.62
CA ILE A 407 8.63 -16.37 38.57
C ILE A 407 8.21 -17.00 37.22
N LYS A 408 8.76 -16.53 36.10
CA LYS A 408 8.46 -17.09 34.78
C LYS A 408 8.83 -18.58 34.71
N LYS A 409 10.01 -18.95 35.19
CA LYS A 409 10.47 -20.36 35.24
C LYS A 409 9.54 -21.28 36.08
N LEU A 410 9.03 -20.77 37.20
CA LEU A 410 8.04 -21.53 38.00
C LEU A 410 6.73 -21.73 37.24
N VAL A 411 6.27 -20.67 36.53
CA VAL A 411 5.07 -20.73 35.70
C VAL A 411 5.23 -21.73 34.55
N TYR A 412 6.38 -21.75 33.87
CA TYR A 412 6.63 -22.73 32.80
C TYR A 412 6.70 -24.15 33.30
N ALA A 413 7.32 -24.40 34.46
CA ALA A 413 7.34 -25.72 35.08
C ALA A 413 5.93 -26.24 35.41
N ASP A 414 5.01 -25.34 35.78
CA ASP A 414 3.60 -25.69 36.01
C ASP A 414 2.86 -25.92 34.68
N VAL A 415 3.11 -25.12 33.66
CA VAL A 415 2.53 -25.31 32.30
C VAL A 415 2.88 -26.68 31.76
N GLU A 416 4.15 -27.11 31.85
CA GLU A 416 4.59 -28.40 31.33
C GLU A 416 3.97 -29.62 32.04
N LYS A 417 3.39 -29.45 33.24
CA LYS A 417 2.64 -30.52 33.97
C LYS A 417 1.20 -30.66 33.45
N HIS A 418 0.60 -29.61 32.93
CA HIS A 418 -0.84 -29.54 32.66
C HIS A 418 -1.18 -29.43 31.19
N ALA A 419 -0.27 -28.87 30.36
CA ALA A 419 -0.45 -28.74 28.94
C ALA A 419 0.05 -29.98 28.18
N ARG A 420 -0.46 -30.20 27.00
CA ARG A 420 -0.04 -31.29 26.12
C ARG A 420 1.43 -31.15 25.70
N GLU A 421 2.04 -32.24 25.25
CA GLU A 421 3.48 -32.30 24.99
C GLU A 421 3.92 -31.41 23.78
N ASP A 422 3.06 -31.21 22.81
CA ASP A 422 3.35 -30.43 21.59
C ASP A 422 2.86 -28.97 21.67
N VAL A 423 2.45 -28.51 22.87
CA VAL A 423 2.05 -27.10 23.06
C VAL A 423 3.22 -26.15 22.80
N ILE A 424 2.95 -25.05 22.12
CA ILE A 424 3.91 -23.97 21.98
C ILE A 424 3.80 -23.04 23.20
N ILE A 425 4.92 -22.76 23.85
CA ILE A 425 5.01 -21.77 24.93
C ILE A 425 5.76 -20.55 24.44
N ALA A 426 5.15 -19.38 24.56
CA ALA A 426 5.73 -18.11 24.14
C ALA A 426 5.82 -17.15 25.32
N SER A 427 6.98 -16.53 25.53
CA SER A 427 7.13 -15.46 26.52
C SER A 427 6.96 -14.08 25.90
N ASN A 428 6.18 -13.21 26.56
CA ASN A 428 6.05 -11.81 26.19
C ASN A 428 7.13 -10.92 26.85
N THR A 429 8.23 -11.50 27.32
CA THR A 429 9.33 -10.76 27.94
C THR A 429 9.88 -9.69 26.99
N SER A 430 10.24 -8.52 27.54
CA SER A 430 10.90 -7.44 26.79
C SER A 430 12.42 -7.49 26.86
N SER A 431 12.99 -8.13 27.88
CA SER A 431 14.41 -7.99 28.21
C SER A 431 15.12 -9.26 28.68
N ILE A 432 14.39 -10.29 29.10
CA ILE A 432 14.99 -11.53 29.59
C ILE A 432 15.33 -12.43 28.40
N SER A 433 16.56 -12.99 28.41
CA SER A 433 16.98 -13.93 27.37
C SER A 433 16.01 -15.10 27.24
N ILE A 434 15.58 -15.40 26.03
CA ILE A 434 14.71 -16.54 25.73
C ILE A 434 15.44 -17.85 26.02
N ASP A 435 16.74 -17.93 25.72
CA ASP A 435 17.56 -19.11 25.99
C ASP A 435 17.69 -19.38 27.52
N ASP A 436 17.86 -18.31 28.33
CA ASP A 436 17.89 -18.43 29.79
C ASP A 436 16.55 -18.89 30.38
N LEU A 437 15.44 -18.45 29.80
CA LEU A 437 14.10 -18.90 30.20
C LEU A 437 13.83 -20.36 29.78
N ALA A 438 14.35 -20.76 28.63
CA ALA A 438 14.19 -22.10 28.07
C ALA A 438 15.07 -23.15 28.75
N ALA A 439 16.15 -22.74 29.43
CA ALA A 439 17.19 -23.65 29.93
C ALA A 439 16.68 -24.75 30.91
N ASP A 440 15.63 -24.45 31.67
CA ASP A 440 15.06 -25.39 32.68
C ASP A 440 13.81 -26.13 32.16
N LEU A 441 13.40 -25.90 30.88
CA LEU A 441 12.26 -26.57 30.27
C LEU A 441 12.61 -28.00 29.85
N LYS A 442 11.65 -28.88 29.91
CA LYS A 442 11.78 -30.27 29.40
C LYS A 442 11.71 -30.30 27.87
N ARG A 443 11.06 -29.30 27.26
CA ARG A 443 10.79 -29.19 25.82
C ARG A 443 11.17 -27.80 25.31
N PRO A 444 12.46 -27.40 25.39
CA PRO A 444 12.91 -26.08 24.99
C PRO A 444 12.69 -25.79 23.50
N GLU A 445 12.57 -26.83 22.65
CA GLU A 445 12.25 -26.72 21.22
C GLU A 445 10.86 -26.15 20.93
N ASN A 446 9.94 -26.22 21.89
CA ASN A 446 8.58 -25.66 21.81
C ASN A 446 8.47 -24.28 22.47
N PHE A 447 9.59 -23.67 22.86
CA PHE A 447 9.62 -22.37 23.52
C PHE A 447 10.16 -21.27 22.63
N LEU A 448 9.51 -20.08 22.65
CA LEU A 448 9.94 -18.92 21.85
C LEU A 448 9.56 -17.59 22.53
N GLY A 449 10.11 -16.48 22.01
CA GLY A 449 9.70 -15.12 22.35
C GLY A 449 8.59 -14.63 21.44
N MET A 450 7.49 -14.09 22.01
CA MET A 450 6.40 -13.43 21.28
C MET A 450 6.09 -12.11 21.97
N HIS A 451 6.81 -11.07 21.59
CA HIS A 451 6.75 -9.76 22.24
C HIS A 451 5.68 -8.87 21.62
N PHE A 452 4.66 -8.53 22.41
CA PHE A 452 3.64 -7.54 22.07
C PHE A 452 3.99 -6.19 22.65
N PHE A 453 3.70 -5.12 21.92
CA PHE A 453 3.86 -3.75 22.40
C PHE A 453 2.58 -3.26 23.07
N ASN A 454 2.71 -2.41 24.12
CA ASN A 454 1.58 -1.76 24.76
C ASN A 454 1.27 -0.42 24.05
N PRO A 455 0.01 -0.20 23.58
CA PRO A 455 -1.15 -1.12 23.67
C PRO A 455 -1.08 -2.23 22.61
N VAL A 456 -1.60 -3.40 22.97
CA VAL A 456 -1.71 -4.57 22.08
C VAL A 456 -2.75 -4.33 20.99
#